data_191f4198b7341b58256c558b42deed38
#
_entry.id   191f4198b7341b58256c558b42deed38
#
_cell.length_a   1.000
_cell.length_b   1.000
_cell.length_c   1.000
_cell.angle_alpha   90.00
_cell.angle_beta   90.00
_cell.angle_gamma   90.00
#
_symmetry.space_group_name_H-M   'P 1'
#
loop_
_entity.id
_entity.type
_entity.pdbx_description
1 polymer ?
#
loop_
_entity_poly.entity_id
_entity_poly.type
_entity_poly.pdbx_seq_one_letter_code
_entity_poly.pdbx_strand_id
1 'polypeptide(L)'
;MQARVEPEVPRTSLWRRAQALVLAQLRQGATPHRLALSVAIASALALFPVLGTTTVLCLALGSALKLNHPLMQFVNYLLSGLQLLVLVPLLKAGEWLGAPHLSLSLSELQARFSEAPWASLREFGVIALGGIGAWAVAAPLWALLVYALLRPLLERGANRRATDG
;
A
#
# COMPACT_ATOMS: atom_id res chain seq x y z
N MET A 1 -38.80 10.38 31.65
CA MET A 1 -38.08 10.76 30.38
C MET A 1 -36.59 10.49 30.62
N GLN A 2 -36.16 9.23 30.39
CA GLN A 2 -34.76 8.82 30.61
C GLN A 2 -33.98 9.11 29.33
N ALA A 3 -33.06 10.06 29.40
CA ALA A 3 -32.09 10.30 28.30
C ALA A 3 -31.23 9.08 28.15
N ARG A 4 -31.34 8.42 27.00
CA ARG A 4 -30.46 7.33 26.59
C ARG A 4 -29.08 7.94 26.31
N VAL A 5 -28.15 7.79 27.25
CA VAL A 5 -26.73 8.11 27.03
C VAL A 5 -26.18 7.09 26.05
N GLU A 6 -26.03 7.48 24.80
CA GLU A 6 -25.32 6.69 23.82
C GLU A 6 -23.86 6.61 24.27
N PRO A 7 -23.23 5.40 24.31
CA PRO A 7 -21.83 5.27 24.65
C PRO A 7 -21.01 5.95 23.55
N GLU A 8 -20.29 7.03 23.91
CA GLU A 8 -19.28 7.62 23.04
C GLU A 8 -18.24 6.54 22.71
N VAL A 9 -18.27 6.06 21.48
CA VAL A 9 -17.22 5.16 20.95
C VAL A 9 -15.95 6.01 20.88
N PRO A 10 -14.93 5.73 21.70
CA PRO A 10 -13.70 6.51 21.68
C PRO A 10 -13.10 6.40 20.27
N ARG A 11 -12.91 7.54 19.61
CA ARG A 11 -12.18 7.65 18.34
C ARG A 11 -10.73 7.25 18.60
N THR A 12 -10.48 5.93 18.67
CA THR A 12 -9.12 5.41 18.77
C THR A 12 -8.35 5.85 17.53
N SER A 13 -7.31 6.65 17.72
CA SER A 13 -6.51 7.16 16.62
C SER A 13 -6.00 5.96 15.78
N LEU A 14 -5.88 6.15 14.46
CA LEU A 14 -5.35 5.11 13.54
C LEU A 14 -4.02 4.52 14.04
N TRP A 15 -3.21 5.35 14.69
CA TRP A 15 -1.98 4.95 15.36
C TRP A 15 -2.20 3.90 16.47
N ARG A 16 -3.19 4.10 17.34
CA ARG A 16 -3.53 3.12 18.39
C ARG A 16 -4.04 1.82 17.80
N ARG A 17 -4.81 1.86 16.71
CA ARG A 17 -5.26 0.65 16.00
C ARG A 17 -4.09 -0.10 15.37
N ALA A 18 -3.16 0.61 14.73
CA ALA A 18 -1.94 0.02 14.18
C ALA A 18 -1.10 -0.64 15.28
N GLN A 19 -0.88 0.06 16.38
CA GLN A 19 -0.16 -0.51 17.54
C GLN A 19 -0.87 -1.74 18.09
N ALA A 20 -2.19 -1.71 18.27
CA ALA A 20 -2.95 -2.83 18.79
C ALA A 20 -2.84 -4.08 17.87
N LEU A 21 -2.91 -3.89 16.54
CA LEU A 21 -2.72 -4.97 15.57
C LEU A 21 -1.32 -5.58 15.66
N VAL A 22 -0.28 -4.75 15.64
CA VAL A 22 1.10 -5.22 15.75
C VAL A 22 1.31 -5.98 17.07
N LEU A 23 0.77 -5.46 18.18
CA LEU A 23 0.84 -6.08 19.48
C LEU A 23 0.11 -7.41 19.56
N ALA A 24 -1.09 -7.49 18.97
CA ALA A 24 -1.86 -8.74 18.91
C ALA A 24 -1.09 -9.81 18.13
N GLN A 25 -0.46 -9.42 17.03
CA GLN A 25 0.31 -10.34 16.20
C GLN A 25 1.61 -10.82 16.87
N LEU A 26 2.31 -9.94 17.61
CA LEU A 26 3.46 -10.34 18.42
C LEU A 26 3.07 -11.32 19.52
N ARG A 27 1.89 -11.16 20.14
CA ARG A 27 1.36 -12.10 21.15
C ARG A 27 1.00 -13.46 20.54
N GLN A 28 0.67 -13.51 19.25
CA GLN A 28 0.37 -14.76 18.51
C GLN A 28 1.63 -15.44 17.98
N GLY A 29 2.84 -15.02 18.39
CA GLY A 29 4.10 -15.63 17.97
C GLY A 29 4.67 -15.15 16.64
N ALA A 30 4.16 -14.07 16.08
CA ALA A 30 4.76 -13.47 14.88
C ALA A 30 6.11 -12.81 15.24
N THR A 31 7.14 -13.11 14.47
CA THR A 31 8.47 -12.53 14.71
C THR A 31 8.52 -11.06 14.24
N PRO A 32 9.32 -10.17 14.88
CA PRO A 32 9.53 -8.80 14.46
C PRO A 32 9.94 -8.68 13.00
N HIS A 33 10.80 -9.61 12.52
CA HIS A 33 11.21 -9.71 11.13
C HIS A 33 10.01 -9.88 10.18
N ARG A 34 9.12 -10.86 10.44
CA ARG A 34 7.95 -11.11 9.59
C ARG A 34 6.96 -9.96 9.60
N LEU A 35 6.79 -9.29 10.74
CA LEU A 35 5.93 -8.10 10.82
C LEU A 35 6.51 -6.93 10.03
N ALA A 36 7.82 -6.64 10.17
CA ALA A 36 8.49 -5.61 9.39
C ALA A 36 8.40 -5.89 7.88
N LEU A 37 8.60 -7.14 7.48
CA LEU A 37 8.52 -7.56 6.08
C LEU A 37 7.08 -7.45 5.54
N SER A 38 6.06 -7.81 6.33
CA SER A 38 4.66 -7.67 5.96
C SER A 38 4.28 -6.21 5.69
N VAL A 39 4.69 -5.29 6.58
CA VAL A 39 4.43 -3.85 6.41
C VAL A 39 5.19 -3.29 5.20
N ALA A 40 6.46 -3.66 5.04
CA ALA A 40 7.31 -3.19 3.95
C ALA A 40 6.74 -3.59 2.57
N ILE A 41 6.40 -4.86 2.40
CA ILE A 41 5.82 -5.37 1.14
C ILE A 41 4.43 -4.80 0.92
N ALA A 42 3.57 -4.76 1.95
CA ALA A 42 2.23 -4.21 1.82
C ALA A 42 2.26 -2.73 1.43
N SER A 43 3.17 -1.92 2.01
CA SER A 43 3.30 -0.51 1.65
C SER A 43 3.78 -0.29 0.22
N ALA A 44 4.68 -1.14 -0.29
CA ALA A 44 5.13 -1.09 -1.67
C ALA A 44 4.01 -1.48 -2.64
N LEU A 45 3.25 -2.55 -2.33
CA LEU A 45 2.11 -3.01 -3.11
C LEU A 45 0.94 -2.02 -3.10
N ALA A 46 0.70 -1.34 -1.96
CA ALA A 46 -0.35 -0.33 -1.84
C ALA A 46 -0.15 0.85 -2.80
N LEU A 47 1.08 1.10 -3.23
CA LEU A 47 1.42 2.16 -4.19
C LEU A 47 1.47 1.67 -5.65
N PHE A 48 1.02 0.45 -5.92
CA PHE A 48 0.97 -0.10 -7.29
C PHE A 48 0.05 0.75 -8.19
N PRO A 49 0.48 1.11 -9.42
CA PRO A 49 -0.21 2.10 -10.25
C PRO A 49 -1.52 1.62 -10.89
N VAL A 50 -1.97 0.39 -10.61
CA VAL A 50 -3.25 -0.12 -11.10
C VAL A 50 -4.25 -0.20 -9.96
N LEU A 51 -5.24 0.67 -9.98
CA LEU A 51 -6.27 0.75 -8.95
C LEU A 51 -7.09 -0.54 -8.85
N GLY A 52 -7.41 -0.94 -7.61
CA GLY A 52 -8.24 -2.11 -7.33
C GLY A 52 -7.50 -3.46 -7.33
N THR A 53 -6.26 -3.54 -7.83
CA THR A 53 -5.49 -4.80 -7.86
C THR A 53 -4.65 -5.04 -6.61
N THR A 54 -4.40 -4.00 -5.82
CA THR A 54 -3.49 -4.02 -4.66
C THR A 54 -3.89 -5.06 -3.61
N THR A 55 -5.20 -5.24 -3.37
CA THR A 55 -5.73 -6.25 -2.44
C THR A 55 -5.37 -7.67 -2.89
N VAL A 56 -5.55 -7.97 -4.18
CA VAL A 56 -5.23 -9.28 -4.76
C VAL A 56 -3.73 -9.54 -4.71
N LEU A 57 -2.92 -8.53 -5.04
CA LEU A 57 -1.45 -8.61 -4.95
C LEU A 57 -0.98 -8.85 -3.52
N CYS A 58 -1.56 -8.15 -2.53
CA CYS A 58 -1.27 -8.38 -1.11
C CYS A 58 -1.64 -9.79 -0.68
N LEU A 59 -2.78 -10.34 -1.12
CA LEU A 59 -3.19 -11.71 -0.82
C LEU A 59 -2.25 -12.72 -1.47
N ALA A 60 -1.94 -12.56 -2.74
CA ALA A 60 -1.07 -13.48 -3.49
C ALA A 60 0.36 -13.50 -2.91
N LEU A 61 0.99 -12.34 -2.77
CA LEU A 61 2.35 -12.24 -2.23
C LEU A 61 2.41 -12.62 -0.75
N GLY A 62 1.40 -12.20 0.02
CA GLY A 62 1.28 -12.54 1.44
C GLY A 62 1.18 -14.06 1.65
N SER A 63 0.42 -14.78 0.82
CA SER A 63 0.31 -16.23 0.84
C SER A 63 1.62 -16.89 0.42
N ALA A 64 2.21 -16.47 -0.69
CA ALA A 64 3.46 -17.03 -1.21
C ALA A 64 4.63 -16.89 -0.23
N LEU A 65 4.73 -15.77 0.47
CA LEU A 65 5.81 -15.47 1.43
C LEU A 65 5.42 -15.79 2.88
N LYS A 66 4.22 -16.35 3.12
CA LYS A 66 3.68 -16.68 4.44
C LYS A 66 3.73 -15.49 5.41
N LEU A 67 3.33 -14.31 4.90
CA LEU A 67 3.30 -13.06 5.64
C LEU A 67 1.98 -12.86 6.40
N ASN A 68 1.92 -11.81 7.20
CA ASN A 68 0.75 -11.50 8.02
C ASN A 68 -0.34 -10.80 7.19
N HIS A 69 -1.32 -11.56 6.70
CA HIS A 69 -2.41 -11.04 5.86
C HIS A 69 -3.23 -9.91 6.50
N PRO A 70 -3.72 -10.02 7.75
CA PRO A 70 -4.45 -8.94 8.39
C PRO A 70 -3.66 -7.63 8.44
N LEU A 71 -2.37 -7.71 8.76
CA LEU A 71 -1.48 -6.55 8.82
C LEU A 71 -1.25 -5.97 7.42
N MET A 72 -1.03 -6.82 6.42
CA MET A 72 -0.85 -6.39 5.03
C MET A 72 -2.08 -5.65 4.50
N GLN A 73 -3.28 -6.18 4.72
CA GLN A 73 -4.52 -5.54 4.29
C GLN A 73 -4.78 -4.23 5.03
N PHE A 74 -4.49 -4.19 6.33
CA PHE A 74 -4.59 -2.94 7.09
C PHE A 74 -3.69 -1.84 6.50
N VAL A 75 -2.42 -2.15 6.21
CA VAL A 75 -1.47 -1.20 5.58
C VAL A 75 -1.94 -0.81 4.19
N ASN A 76 -2.41 -1.76 3.38
CA ASN A 76 -2.92 -1.52 2.04
C ASN A 76 -4.08 -0.52 2.06
N TYR A 77 -5.08 -0.72 2.91
CA TYR A 77 -6.21 0.21 3.03
C TYR A 77 -5.81 1.57 3.62
N LEU A 78 -4.89 1.59 4.57
CA LEU A 78 -4.37 2.84 5.14
C LEU A 78 -3.69 3.72 4.09
N LEU A 79 -2.97 3.10 3.15
CA LEU A 79 -2.21 3.79 2.10
C LEU A 79 -3.00 3.98 0.80
N SER A 80 -4.24 3.49 0.69
CA SER A 80 -5.04 3.60 -0.54
C SER A 80 -5.28 5.05 -0.97
N GLY A 81 -5.43 5.98 -0.03
CA GLY A 81 -5.51 7.41 -0.35
C GLY A 81 -4.20 7.98 -0.92
N LEU A 82 -3.06 7.52 -0.40
CA LEU A 82 -1.74 7.92 -0.87
C LEU A 82 -1.46 7.35 -2.28
N GLN A 83 -2.00 6.19 -2.63
CA GLN A 83 -1.91 5.60 -3.96
C GLN A 83 -2.35 6.59 -5.06
N LEU A 84 -3.44 7.32 -4.85
CA LEU A 84 -3.94 8.31 -5.81
C LEU A 84 -2.95 9.47 -6.00
N LEU A 85 -2.30 9.91 -4.92
CA LEU A 85 -1.31 10.98 -4.99
C LEU A 85 -0.03 10.53 -5.69
N VAL A 86 0.37 9.27 -5.53
CA VAL A 86 1.61 8.71 -6.12
C VAL A 86 1.37 8.23 -7.56
N LEU A 87 0.12 7.97 -7.95
CA LEU A 87 -0.22 7.50 -9.29
C LEU A 87 0.31 8.43 -10.40
N VAL A 88 0.03 9.72 -10.30
CA VAL A 88 0.47 10.71 -11.30
C VAL A 88 2.00 10.79 -11.41
N PRO A 89 2.77 10.93 -10.31
CA PRO A 89 4.22 10.85 -10.36
C PRO A 89 4.76 9.56 -10.99
N LEU A 90 4.15 8.40 -10.70
CA LEU A 90 4.59 7.12 -11.27
C LEU A 90 4.33 7.05 -12.79
N LEU A 91 3.19 7.54 -13.26
CA LEU A 91 2.89 7.60 -14.69
C LEU A 91 3.86 8.54 -15.40
N LYS A 92 4.17 9.71 -14.82
CA LYS A 92 5.20 10.64 -15.35
C LYS A 92 6.61 10.03 -15.34
N ALA A 93 6.98 9.28 -14.30
CA ALA A 93 8.23 8.55 -14.29
C ALA A 93 8.27 7.47 -15.39
N GLY A 94 7.13 6.85 -15.71
CA GLY A 94 6.98 5.94 -16.84
C GLY A 94 7.28 6.60 -18.19
N GLU A 95 6.93 7.87 -18.37
CA GLU A 95 7.26 8.64 -19.58
C GLU A 95 8.78 8.74 -19.78
N TRP A 96 9.55 8.91 -18.70
CA TRP A 96 11.03 8.91 -18.77
C TRP A 96 11.60 7.55 -19.17
N LEU A 97 10.85 6.47 -18.94
CA LEU A 97 11.19 5.13 -19.40
C LEU A 97 10.70 4.83 -20.84
N GLY A 98 10.18 5.82 -21.54
CA GLY A 98 9.73 5.72 -22.93
C GLY A 98 8.24 5.46 -23.13
N ALA A 99 7.42 5.54 -22.08
CA ALA A 99 5.96 5.48 -22.24
C ALA A 99 5.42 6.77 -22.92
N PRO A 100 4.31 6.70 -23.66
CA PRO A 100 3.68 7.87 -24.24
C PRO A 100 3.28 8.91 -23.19
N HIS A 101 3.32 10.19 -23.58
CA HIS A 101 2.91 11.28 -22.71
C HIS A 101 1.42 11.21 -22.39
N LEU A 102 1.09 11.20 -21.09
CA LEU A 102 -0.29 11.24 -20.62
C LEU A 102 -0.79 12.68 -20.58
N SER A 103 -1.68 13.07 -21.51
CA SER A 103 -2.43 14.30 -21.33
C SER A 103 -3.43 14.12 -20.19
N LEU A 104 -3.31 14.97 -19.15
CA LEU A 104 -4.18 14.90 -17.97
C LEU A 104 -5.49 15.67 -18.16
N SER A 105 -5.77 16.16 -19.38
CA SER A 105 -7.00 16.87 -19.70
C SER A 105 -8.17 15.89 -19.85
N LEU A 106 -9.18 16.05 -18.98
CA LEU A 106 -10.39 15.21 -19.00
C LEU A 106 -11.13 15.31 -20.34
N SER A 107 -11.12 16.48 -20.98
CA SER A 107 -11.76 16.73 -22.27
C SER A 107 -11.06 16.01 -23.41
N GLU A 108 -9.72 15.99 -23.43
CA GLU A 108 -8.96 15.22 -24.41
C GLU A 108 -9.14 13.72 -24.24
N LEU A 109 -9.18 13.25 -22.99
CA LEU A 109 -9.46 11.84 -22.68
C LEU A 109 -10.83 11.43 -23.22
N GLN A 110 -11.88 12.20 -22.95
CA GLN A 110 -13.23 11.94 -23.46
C GLN A 110 -13.29 11.95 -25.00
N ALA A 111 -12.65 12.93 -25.63
CA ALA A 111 -12.60 13.01 -27.09
C ALA A 111 -11.92 11.78 -27.71
N ARG A 112 -10.75 11.40 -27.21
CA ARG A 112 -10.00 10.23 -27.70
C ARG A 112 -10.78 8.91 -27.52
N PHE A 113 -11.45 8.73 -26.36
CA PHE A 113 -12.27 7.54 -26.14
C PHE A 113 -13.52 7.50 -27.02
N SER A 114 -14.12 8.64 -27.36
CA SER A 114 -15.28 8.70 -28.26
C SER A 114 -14.92 8.46 -29.73
N GLU A 115 -13.75 8.94 -30.18
CA GLU A 115 -13.29 8.82 -31.54
C GLU A 115 -12.67 7.45 -31.87
N ALA A 116 -11.85 6.92 -30.99
CA ALA A 116 -11.09 5.68 -31.21
C ALA A 116 -10.90 4.85 -29.93
N PRO A 117 -11.95 4.18 -29.41
CA PRO A 117 -11.92 3.51 -28.11
C PRO A 117 -10.83 2.43 -27.99
N TRP A 118 -10.61 1.63 -29.02
CA TRP A 118 -9.60 0.57 -29.00
C TRP A 118 -8.16 1.10 -29.06
N ALA A 119 -7.92 2.15 -29.84
CA ALA A 119 -6.61 2.80 -29.91
C ALA A 119 -6.28 3.47 -28.56
N SER A 120 -7.26 4.15 -27.97
CA SER A 120 -7.15 4.78 -26.66
C SER A 120 -6.86 3.74 -25.57
N LEU A 121 -7.57 2.62 -25.54
CA LEU A 121 -7.34 1.54 -24.58
C LEU A 121 -5.92 0.97 -24.69
N ARG A 122 -5.40 0.80 -25.91
CA ARG A 122 -4.03 0.35 -26.15
C ARG A 122 -3.00 1.37 -25.66
N GLU A 123 -3.19 2.65 -25.95
CA GLU A 123 -2.33 3.74 -25.52
C GLU A 123 -2.27 3.82 -23.98
N PHE A 124 -3.43 3.78 -23.31
CA PHE A 124 -3.52 3.72 -21.87
C PHE A 124 -2.85 2.49 -21.27
N GLY A 125 -2.97 1.35 -21.95
CA GLY A 125 -2.26 0.13 -21.56
C GLY A 125 -0.73 0.31 -21.55
N VAL A 126 -0.18 0.96 -22.57
CA VAL A 126 1.26 1.25 -22.66
C VAL A 126 1.69 2.24 -21.58
N ILE A 127 0.90 3.29 -21.34
CA ILE A 127 1.16 4.26 -20.27
C ILE A 127 1.14 3.57 -18.89
N ALA A 128 0.15 2.72 -18.64
CA ALA A 128 0.06 1.94 -17.41
C ALA A 128 1.26 1.00 -17.24
N LEU A 129 1.72 0.34 -18.31
CA LEU A 129 2.94 -0.49 -18.28
C LEU A 129 4.19 0.33 -17.96
N GLY A 130 4.30 1.56 -18.47
CA GLY A 130 5.36 2.50 -18.09
C GLY A 130 5.35 2.82 -16.60
N GLY A 131 4.16 3.12 -16.05
CA GLY A 131 3.97 3.35 -14.61
C GLY A 131 4.31 2.11 -13.76
N ILE A 132 3.93 0.91 -14.23
CA ILE A 132 4.31 -0.37 -13.60
C ILE A 132 5.83 -0.55 -13.64
N GLY A 133 6.49 -0.24 -14.75
CA GLY A 133 7.95 -0.29 -14.87
C GLY A 133 8.64 0.64 -13.87
N ALA A 134 8.19 1.90 -13.78
CA ALA A 134 8.70 2.86 -12.80
C ALA A 134 8.47 2.37 -11.36
N TRP A 135 7.27 1.84 -11.07
CA TRP A 135 6.96 1.24 -9.78
C TRP A 135 7.85 0.03 -9.49
N ALA A 136 8.09 -0.85 -10.45
CA ALA A 136 8.92 -2.06 -10.27
C ALA A 136 10.37 -1.72 -9.88
N VAL A 137 10.87 -0.57 -10.29
CA VAL A 137 12.19 -0.06 -9.87
C VAL A 137 12.11 0.57 -8.48
N ALA A 138 11.09 1.37 -8.21
CA ALA A 138 10.96 2.09 -6.95
C ALA A 138 10.50 1.20 -5.77
N ALA A 139 9.63 0.22 -6.02
CA ALA A 139 9.01 -0.62 -4.99
C ALA A 139 10.00 -1.44 -4.15
N PRO A 140 11.03 -2.10 -4.73
CA PRO A 140 12.04 -2.81 -3.94
C PRO A 140 12.83 -1.87 -3.02
N LEU A 141 13.20 -0.69 -3.52
CA LEU A 141 13.93 0.33 -2.74
C LEU A 141 13.07 0.85 -1.59
N TRP A 142 11.79 1.12 -1.86
CA TRP A 142 10.83 1.51 -0.84
C TRP A 142 10.63 0.43 0.20
N ALA A 143 10.40 -0.82 -0.21
CA ALA A 143 10.23 -1.94 0.69
C ALA A 143 11.47 -2.16 1.58
N LEU A 144 12.66 -2.07 0.99
CA LEU A 144 13.92 -2.18 1.73
C LEU A 144 14.07 -1.08 2.76
N LEU A 145 13.76 0.18 2.39
CA LEU A 145 13.79 1.32 3.30
C LEU A 145 12.84 1.13 4.48
N VAL A 146 11.57 0.81 4.19
CA VAL A 146 10.55 0.60 5.23
C VAL A 146 10.94 -0.58 6.15
N TYR A 147 11.43 -1.67 5.58
CA TYR A 147 11.92 -2.82 6.34
C TYR A 147 13.08 -2.46 7.26
N ALA A 148 14.10 -1.75 6.74
CA ALA A 148 15.29 -1.35 7.50
C ALA A 148 14.95 -0.41 8.66
N LEU A 149 13.93 0.44 8.49
CA LEU A 149 13.46 1.34 9.54
C LEU A 149 12.60 0.62 10.60
N LEU A 150 11.70 -0.27 10.16
CA LEU A 150 10.74 -0.90 11.07
C LEU A 150 11.33 -2.06 11.87
N ARG A 151 12.20 -2.86 11.28
CA ARG A 151 12.78 -4.02 11.93
C ARG A 151 13.42 -3.69 13.29
N PRO A 152 14.36 -2.73 13.42
CA PRO A 152 14.99 -2.43 14.70
C PRO A 152 13.99 -1.85 15.72
N LEU A 153 12.96 -1.14 15.28
CA LEU A 153 11.92 -0.61 16.17
C LEU A 153 11.08 -1.74 16.78
N LEU A 154 10.72 -2.73 15.98
CA LEU A 154 9.94 -3.89 16.43
C LEU A 154 10.78 -4.82 17.33
N GLU A 155 12.06 -5.03 17.01
CA GLU A 155 12.98 -5.81 17.85
C GLU A 155 13.17 -5.18 19.23
N ARG A 156 13.39 -3.87 19.32
CA ARG A 156 13.47 -3.13 20.58
C ARG A 156 12.19 -3.22 21.40
N GLY A 157 11.03 -3.14 20.73
CA GLY A 157 9.73 -3.29 21.39
C GLY A 157 9.47 -4.70 21.91
N ALA A 158 9.96 -5.72 21.23
CA ALA A 158 9.86 -7.12 21.66
C ALA A 158 10.78 -7.40 22.87
N ASN A 159 12.04 -6.93 22.83
CA ASN A 159 13.02 -7.16 23.89
C ASN A 159 12.64 -6.49 25.21
N ARG A 160 12.13 -5.25 25.19
CA ARG A 160 11.66 -4.56 26.41
C ARG A 160 10.60 -5.34 27.17
N ARG A 161 9.76 -6.10 26.47
CA ARG A 161 8.69 -6.91 27.09
C ARG A 161 9.19 -8.22 27.66
N ALA A 162 10.25 -8.77 27.09
CA ALA A 162 10.89 -9.96 27.65
C ALA A 162 11.61 -9.68 28.97
N THR A 163 11.93 -8.39 29.25
CA THR A 163 12.57 -7.97 30.52
C THR A 163 11.56 -7.52 31.58
N ASP A 164 10.31 -7.19 31.17
CA ASP A 164 9.26 -6.66 32.07
C ASP A 164 8.24 -7.75 32.51
N GLY A 165 8.39 -8.99 32.08
CA GLY A 165 7.53 -10.14 32.40
C GLY A 165 8.30 -11.33 32.98
#